data_bab1326afa32a44cd27b8c6203d5f240
#
_entry.id   bab1326afa32a44cd27b8c6203d5f240
#
_cell.length_a   1.000
_cell.length_b   1.000
_cell.length_c   1.000
_cell.angle_alpha   90.00
_cell.angle_beta   90.00
_cell.angle_gamma   90.00
#
_symmetry.space_group_name_H-M   'P 1'
#
loop_
_entity.id
_entity.type
_entity.pdbx_description
1 polymer ?
#
loop_
_entity_poly.entity_id
_entity_poly.type
_entity_poly.pdbx_seq_one_letter_code
_entity_poly.pdbx_strand_id
1 'polypeptide(L)'
;MTNQRKFSIIKLALIILITAVFLISGTNSLQAGDYVDIVDRAGREIEVPLNPKRVVAVGPGALRHLMHFDLEEKIVGVEEGEKGDDLYSDYQLSNPRLRELPPVGPNHGGDIELIVAQEPDLIIHASDPGEAADLQSKTGIPVVYLNFGDLYDNRNQMFEDWELIGQIFEKEDRAEEMINYTEDLITDLSERTKNIVDNEKPKVYTGGMSHRGSHGITSVRVPFPPFRFVNANNVAEEELDFDSVTQTNIDREQLLQWNPEIIFIDSSNVHLIKEDVMRHAEYSGLDALQSGNVYTLLPYASYRPQTGNILANAYYIGKILYPEEFSDIEPVEKAEEITEFFLGKPVFEEQNEQYPSFQKVDLLN
;
A
#
# COMPACT_ATOMS: atom_id res chain seq x y z
N MET A 1 -18.26 -78.86 -32.95
CA MET A 1 -17.52 -78.28 -31.82
C MET A 1 -16.81 -76.91 -32.18
N THR A 2 -17.15 -76.20 -33.26
CA THR A 2 -16.37 -75.05 -33.74
C THR A 2 -17.07 -73.70 -33.57
N ASN A 3 -18.37 -73.63 -33.34
CA ASN A 3 -19.05 -72.30 -33.23
C ASN A 3 -19.12 -71.76 -31.79
N GLN A 4 -19.15 -72.55 -30.78
CA GLN A 4 -19.19 -72.07 -29.38
C GLN A 4 -17.85 -71.45 -28.91
N ARG A 5 -16.71 -71.96 -29.40
CA ARG A 5 -15.38 -71.40 -29.07
C ARG A 5 -15.15 -69.99 -29.69
N LYS A 6 -15.66 -69.77 -30.92
CA LYS A 6 -15.56 -68.48 -31.56
C LYS A 6 -16.39 -67.44 -30.84
N PHE A 7 -17.58 -67.74 -30.35
CA PHE A 7 -18.44 -66.82 -29.57
C PHE A 7 -17.84 -66.47 -28.20
N SER A 8 -17.14 -67.41 -27.56
CA SER A 8 -16.47 -67.21 -26.27
C SER A 8 -15.26 -66.27 -26.41
N ILE A 9 -14.49 -66.38 -27.49
CA ILE A 9 -13.31 -65.56 -27.78
C ILE A 9 -13.72 -64.11 -28.16
N ILE A 10 -14.79 -63.95 -28.91
CA ILE A 10 -15.34 -62.61 -29.28
C ILE A 10 -15.90 -61.90 -28.04
N LYS A 11 -16.59 -62.59 -27.15
CA LYS A 11 -17.04 -61.98 -25.87
C LYS A 11 -15.90 -61.62 -24.95
N LEU A 12 -14.85 -62.41 -24.87
CA LEU A 12 -13.66 -62.12 -24.08
C LEU A 12 -12.87 -60.96 -24.67
N ALA A 13 -12.74 -60.84 -26.00
CA ALA A 13 -12.11 -59.72 -26.69
C ALA A 13 -12.92 -58.41 -26.53
N LEU A 14 -14.27 -58.48 -26.52
CA LEU A 14 -15.12 -57.32 -26.31
C LEU A 14 -15.09 -56.82 -24.85
N ILE A 15 -14.99 -57.73 -23.86
CA ILE A 15 -14.82 -57.33 -22.46
C ILE A 15 -13.44 -56.75 -22.21
N ILE A 16 -12.38 -57.23 -22.82
CA ILE A 16 -11.03 -56.68 -22.73
C ILE A 16 -10.97 -55.29 -23.42
N LEU A 17 -11.69 -55.10 -24.55
CA LEU A 17 -11.74 -53.80 -25.21
C LEU A 17 -12.52 -52.75 -24.41
N ILE A 18 -13.60 -53.12 -23.75
CA ILE A 18 -14.40 -52.24 -22.87
C ILE A 18 -13.61 -51.88 -21.59
N THR A 19 -12.88 -52.83 -20.99
CA THR A 19 -11.99 -52.52 -19.86
C THR A 19 -10.77 -51.72 -20.26
N ALA A 20 -10.22 -51.87 -21.48
CA ALA A 20 -9.13 -51.05 -21.99
C ALA A 20 -9.58 -49.59 -22.29
N VAL A 21 -10.82 -49.38 -22.77
CA VAL A 21 -11.40 -48.03 -22.96
C VAL A 21 -11.68 -47.34 -21.63
N PHE A 22 -12.03 -48.07 -20.58
CA PHE A 22 -12.16 -47.49 -19.21
C PHE A 22 -10.80 -47.25 -18.53
N LEU A 23 -9.71 -47.84 -18.96
CA LEU A 23 -8.35 -47.60 -18.46
C LEU A 23 -7.60 -46.51 -19.23
N ILE A 24 -8.15 -46.03 -20.37
CA ILE A 24 -7.62 -44.90 -21.16
C ILE A 24 -8.44 -43.62 -20.94
N SER A 25 -9.54 -43.67 -20.17
CA SER A 25 -10.03 -42.51 -19.49
C SER A 25 -8.96 -42.16 -18.45
N GLY A 26 -7.81 -41.66 -18.96
CA GLY A 26 -6.85 -40.96 -18.14
C GLY A 26 -7.65 -39.95 -17.34
N THR A 27 -7.79 -40.22 -16.07
CA THR A 27 -8.02 -39.14 -15.13
C THR A 27 -6.96 -38.09 -15.45
N ASN A 28 -7.29 -37.07 -16.23
CA ASN A 28 -6.80 -35.77 -15.87
C ASN A 28 -7.30 -35.58 -14.43
N SER A 29 -6.59 -36.11 -13.47
CA SER A 29 -6.55 -35.49 -12.17
C SER A 29 -6.02 -34.11 -12.50
N LEU A 30 -6.93 -33.14 -12.71
CA LEU A 30 -6.69 -31.80 -12.23
C LEU A 30 -6.06 -32.08 -10.86
N GLN A 31 -4.80 -31.82 -10.73
CA GLN A 31 -4.12 -31.78 -9.45
C GLN A 31 -4.94 -30.73 -8.70
N ALA A 32 -5.86 -31.21 -7.87
CA ALA A 32 -6.63 -30.33 -7.01
C ALA A 32 -5.55 -29.59 -6.23
N GLY A 33 -5.33 -28.33 -6.55
CA GLY A 33 -4.49 -27.48 -5.73
C GLY A 33 -5.06 -27.58 -4.33
N ASP A 34 -4.21 -27.57 -3.33
CA ASP A 34 -4.67 -27.48 -1.97
C ASP A 34 -5.50 -26.19 -1.84
N TYR A 35 -6.65 -26.26 -1.18
CA TYR A 35 -7.52 -25.12 -0.88
C TYR A 35 -7.50 -24.87 0.61
N VAL A 36 -7.74 -23.64 1.00
CA VAL A 36 -7.86 -23.23 2.39
C VAL A 36 -9.16 -22.42 2.58
N ASP A 37 -9.86 -22.72 3.67
CA ASP A 37 -10.98 -21.91 4.12
C ASP A 37 -10.45 -20.72 4.89
N ILE A 38 -10.87 -19.53 4.49
CA ILE A 38 -10.52 -18.26 5.14
C ILE A 38 -11.77 -17.47 5.49
N VAL A 39 -11.61 -16.52 6.41
CA VAL A 39 -12.58 -15.45 6.63
C VAL A 39 -11.93 -14.15 6.16
N ASP A 40 -12.49 -13.52 5.14
CA ASP A 40 -11.94 -12.27 4.63
C ASP A 40 -12.31 -11.06 5.51
N ARG A 41 -11.81 -9.89 5.15
CA ARG A 41 -12.01 -8.67 5.95
C ARG A 41 -13.43 -8.10 5.89
N ALA A 42 -14.31 -8.66 5.05
CA ALA A 42 -15.76 -8.42 5.06
C ALA A 42 -16.54 -9.44 5.92
N GLY A 43 -15.84 -10.38 6.56
CA GLY A 43 -16.42 -11.45 7.37
C GLY A 43 -17.03 -12.59 6.54
N ARG A 44 -16.65 -12.73 5.25
CA ARG A 44 -17.13 -13.78 4.36
C ARG A 44 -16.26 -15.02 4.53
N GLU A 45 -16.88 -16.18 4.72
CA GLU A 45 -16.20 -17.48 4.65
C GLU A 45 -16.02 -17.85 3.16
N ILE A 46 -14.79 -18.07 2.74
CA ILE A 46 -14.42 -18.28 1.34
C ILE A 46 -13.37 -19.41 1.28
N GLU A 47 -13.58 -20.37 0.38
CA GLU A 47 -12.58 -21.35 0.00
C GLU A 47 -11.72 -20.75 -1.13
N VAL A 48 -10.40 -20.65 -0.92
CA VAL A 48 -9.45 -20.10 -1.88
C VAL A 48 -8.33 -21.07 -2.18
N PRO A 49 -7.73 -21.05 -3.38
CA PRO A 49 -6.56 -21.88 -3.65
C PRO A 49 -5.41 -21.47 -2.73
N LEU A 50 -4.74 -22.45 -2.12
CA LEU A 50 -3.53 -22.23 -1.34
C LEU A 50 -2.37 -21.95 -2.29
N ASN A 51 -1.63 -20.87 -2.02
CA ASN A 51 -0.51 -20.43 -2.84
C ASN A 51 -0.88 -20.25 -4.34
N PRO A 52 -1.91 -19.43 -4.65
CA PRO A 52 -2.42 -19.24 -6.00
C PRO A 52 -1.29 -18.82 -6.95
N LYS A 53 -1.43 -19.16 -8.24
CA LYS A 53 -0.38 -18.91 -9.25
C LYS A 53 -0.66 -17.70 -10.14
N ARG A 54 -1.94 -17.39 -10.30
CA ARG A 54 -2.41 -16.32 -11.20
C ARG A 54 -3.31 -15.38 -10.42
N VAL A 55 -2.80 -14.22 -10.07
CA VAL A 55 -3.48 -13.28 -9.19
C VAL A 55 -3.74 -11.97 -9.91
N VAL A 56 -4.93 -11.44 -9.75
CA VAL A 56 -5.28 -10.07 -10.09
C VAL A 56 -5.58 -9.32 -8.80
N ALA A 57 -5.02 -8.13 -8.64
CA ALA A 57 -5.29 -7.25 -7.51
C ALA A 57 -5.93 -5.97 -8.01
N VAL A 58 -7.10 -5.63 -7.47
CA VAL A 58 -7.87 -4.45 -7.87
C VAL A 58 -8.29 -3.63 -6.65
N GLY A 59 -8.38 -2.34 -6.86
CA GLY A 59 -8.71 -1.38 -5.83
C GLY A 59 -7.49 -0.83 -5.08
N PRO A 60 -7.69 0.32 -4.38
CA PRO A 60 -6.60 1.09 -3.82
C PRO A 60 -5.71 0.29 -2.87
N GLY A 61 -4.44 0.07 -3.26
CA GLY A 61 -3.39 -0.55 -2.46
C GLY A 61 -3.35 -2.08 -2.47
N ALA A 62 -4.35 -2.80 -3.05
CA ALA A 62 -4.34 -4.26 -3.13
C ALA A 62 -3.02 -4.80 -3.67
N LEU A 63 -2.54 -4.20 -4.75
CA LEU A 63 -1.28 -4.59 -5.37
C LEU A 63 -0.06 -4.32 -4.48
N ARG A 64 -0.03 -3.18 -3.75
CA ARG A 64 1.06 -2.85 -2.81
C ARG A 64 1.25 -3.93 -1.75
N HIS A 65 0.17 -4.40 -1.12
CA HIS A 65 0.28 -5.47 -0.13
C HIS A 65 0.92 -6.72 -0.71
N LEU A 66 0.56 -7.10 -1.93
CA LEU A 66 1.16 -8.27 -2.57
C LEU A 66 2.65 -8.06 -2.88
N MET A 67 3.07 -6.84 -3.22
CA MET A 67 4.49 -6.52 -3.45
C MET A 67 5.31 -6.60 -2.16
N HIS A 68 4.75 -6.25 -1.00
CA HIS A 68 5.41 -6.44 0.30
C HIS A 68 5.68 -7.92 0.63
N PHE A 69 4.95 -8.83 -0.01
CA PHE A 69 5.13 -10.28 0.10
C PHE A 69 5.98 -10.88 -1.03
N ASP A 70 6.59 -10.07 -1.89
CA ASP A 70 7.37 -10.55 -3.03
C ASP A 70 6.55 -11.51 -3.92
N LEU A 71 5.37 -11.06 -4.35
CA LEU A 71 4.43 -11.83 -5.16
C LEU A 71 4.30 -11.32 -6.60
N GLU A 72 5.22 -10.50 -7.08
CA GLU A 72 5.20 -9.89 -8.42
C GLU A 72 4.99 -10.94 -9.52
N GLU A 73 5.70 -12.07 -9.44
CA GLU A 73 5.65 -13.14 -10.44
C GLU A 73 4.27 -13.81 -10.56
N LYS A 74 3.42 -13.67 -9.56
CA LYS A 74 2.06 -14.20 -9.56
C LYS A 74 1.04 -13.26 -10.20
N ILE A 75 1.38 -11.98 -10.35
CA ILE A 75 0.47 -10.98 -10.90
C ILE A 75 0.36 -11.15 -12.42
N VAL A 76 -0.88 -11.29 -12.91
CA VAL A 76 -1.16 -11.54 -14.32
C VAL A 76 -1.86 -10.37 -15.02
N GLY A 77 -2.25 -9.34 -14.29
CA GLY A 77 -2.83 -8.11 -14.84
C GLY A 77 -2.95 -7.04 -13.77
N VAL A 78 -2.97 -5.77 -14.17
CA VAL A 78 -2.99 -4.59 -13.29
C VAL A 78 -4.02 -3.58 -13.76
N GLU A 79 -4.54 -2.75 -12.86
CA GLU A 79 -5.43 -1.64 -13.21
C GLU A 79 -4.71 -0.61 -14.10
N GLU A 80 -5.47 0.18 -14.87
CA GLU A 80 -4.91 1.17 -15.81
C GLU A 80 -4.01 2.21 -15.12
N GLY A 81 -4.35 2.61 -13.89
CA GLY A 81 -3.55 3.55 -13.10
C GLY A 81 -2.18 3.02 -12.69
N GLU A 82 -1.97 1.71 -12.74
CA GLU A 82 -0.68 1.08 -12.46
C GLU A 82 0.31 1.16 -13.64
N LYS A 83 -0.15 1.64 -14.79
CA LYS A 83 0.61 1.70 -16.05
C LYS A 83 1.12 3.11 -16.39
N GLY A 84 0.82 4.11 -15.56
CA GLY A 84 1.23 5.50 -15.79
C GLY A 84 2.75 5.70 -15.73
N ASP A 85 3.24 6.76 -16.37
CA ASP A 85 4.66 7.14 -16.33
C ASP A 85 5.00 7.98 -15.07
N ASP A 86 3.99 8.62 -14.47
CA ASP A 86 4.14 9.44 -13.25
C ASP A 86 4.13 8.54 -12.00
N LEU A 87 5.16 7.72 -11.86
CA LEU A 87 5.23 6.74 -10.79
C LEU A 87 6.03 7.27 -9.61
N TYR A 88 5.34 7.59 -8.55
CA TYR A 88 5.91 7.89 -7.24
C TYR A 88 5.54 6.83 -6.18
N SER A 89 4.89 5.75 -6.60
CA SER A 89 4.65 4.60 -5.74
C SER A 89 5.92 3.79 -5.56
N ASP A 90 6.29 3.59 -4.32
CA ASP A 90 7.43 2.79 -3.90
C ASP A 90 7.43 1.38 -4.53
N TYR A 91 6.29 0.67 -4.46
CA TYR A 91 6.18 -0.68 -5.00
C TYR A 91 6.23 -0.74 -6.54
N GLN A 92 5.85 0.31 -7.26
CA GLN A 92 5.94 0.34 -8.72
C GLN A 92 7.37 0.58 -9.19
N LEU A 93 8.15 1.39 -8.45
CA LEU A 93 9.58 1.59 -8.70
C LEU A 93 10.36 0.32 -8.41
N SER A 94 10.00 -0.41 -7.36
CA SER A 94 10.64 -1.69 -7.05
C SER A 94 10.27 -2.80 -8.03
N ASN A 95 9.10 -2.74 -8.68
CA ASN A 95 8.56 -3.80 -9.55
C ASN A 95 8.19 -3.26 -10.94
N PRO A 96 9.16 -2.88 -11.79
CA PRO A 96 8.89 -2.24 -13.08
C PRO A 96 8.13 -3.15 -14.07
N ARG A 97 8.19 -4.48 -13.91
CA ARG A 97 7.44 -5.46 -14.69
C ARG A 97 5.93 -5.25 -14.62
N LEU A 98 5.40 -4.70 -13.52
CA LEU A 98 3.96 -4.44 -13.37
C LEU A 98 3.39 -3.60 -14.51
N ARG A 99 4.16 -2.65 -15.04
CA ARG A 99 3.75 -1.79 -16.17
C ARG A 99 3.58 -2.55 -17.48
N GLU A 100 4.27 -3.68 -17.63
CA GLU A 100 4.24 -4.49 -18.86
C GLU A 100 3.04 -5.44 -18.87
N LEU A 101 2.40 -5.68 -17.71
CA LEU A 101 1.27 -6.59 -17.58
C LEU A 101 0.03 -6.06 -18.31
N PRO A 102 -0.88 -6.94 -18.77
CA PRO A 102 -2.14 -6.53 -19.38
C PRO A 102 -2.98 -5.66 -18.44
N PRO A 103 -3.68 -4.62 -18.95
CA PRO A 103 -4.63 -3.87 -18.16
C PRO A 103 -5.87 -4.72 -17.85
N VAL A 104 -6.38 -4.62 -16.63
CA VAL A 104 -7.63 -5.26 -16.19
C VAL A 104 -8.76 -4.26 -15.99
N GLY A 105 -8.64 -3.06 -16.57
CA GLY A 105 -9.67 -2.01 -16.53
C GLY A 105 -9.33 -0.83 -15.62
N PRO A 106 -10.31 0.05 -15.39
CA PRO A 106 -10.09 1.28 -14.65
C PRO A 106 -9.79 1.02 -13.17
N ASN A 107 -9.21 2.02 -12.52
CA ASN A 107 -8.95 2.01 -11.08
C ASN A 107 -10.24 1.80 -10.27
N HIS A 108 -10.10 1.27 -9.06
CA HIS A 108 -11.15 0.99 -8.07
C HIS A 108 -12.02 -0.25 -8.34
N GLY A 109 -11.52 -1.22 -9.09
CA GLY A 109 -12.21 -2.51 -9.22
C GLY A 109 -12.06 -3.21 -10.57
N GLY A 110 -11.45 -2.53 -11.55
CA GLY A 110 -11.20 -3.11 -12.86
C GLY A 110 -12.46 -3.29 -13.71
N ASP A 111 -12.35 -4.14 -14.72
CA ASP A 111 -13.42 -4.56 -15.63
C ASP A 111 -13.51 -6.09 -15.61
N ILE A 112 -14.72 -6.62 -15.45
CA ILE A 112 -14.97 -8.06 -15.28
C ILE A 112 -14.45 -8.87 -16.46
N GLU A 113 -14.69 -8.42 -17.71
CA GLU A 113 -14.30 -9.14 -18.92
C GLU A 113 -12.77 -9.16 -19.06
N LEU A 114 -12.11 -8.03 -18.76
CA LEU A 114 -10.65 -7.92 -18.80
C LEU A 114 -9.98 -8.73 -17.68
N ILE A 115 -10.57 -8.77 -16.48
CA ILE A 115 -10.09 -9.62 -15.36
C ILE A 115 -10.18 -11.09 -15.75
N VAL A 116 -11.35 -11.55 -16.20
CA VAL A 116 -11.57 -12.96 -16.57
C VAL A 116 -10.67 -13.38 -17.74
N ALA A 117 -10.38 -12.47 -18.67
CA ALA A 117 -9.47 -12.75 -19.79
C ALA A 117 -8.03 -13.05 -19.35
N GLN A 118 -7.64 -12.66 -18.13
CA GLN A 118 -6.33 -13.02 -17.56
C GLN A 118 -6.33 -14.41 -16.90
N GLU A 119 -7.46 -15.09 -16.83
CA GLU A 119 -7.63 -16.41 -16.21
C GLU A 119 -6.99 -16.48 -14.81
N PRO A 120 -7.31 -15.54 -13.87
CA PRO A 120 -6.78 -15.60 -12.52
C PRO A 120 -7.43 -16.75 -11.73
N ASP A 121 -6.68 -17.33 -10.82
CA ASP A 121 -7.17 -18.31 -9.85
C ASP A 121 -7.59 -17.67 -8.52
N LEU A 122 -7.17 -16.41 -8.30
CA LEU A 122 -7.57 -15.57 -7.17
C LEU A 122 -7.62 -14.10 -7.56
N ILE A 123 -8.60 -13.38 -7.03
CA ILE A 123 -8.69 -11.91 -7.08
C ILE A 123 -8.57 -11.35 -5.66
N ILE A 124 -7.69 -10.39 -5.46
CA ILE A 124 -7.63 -9.57 -4.25
C ILE A 124 -8.33 -8.25 -4.53
N HIS A 125 -9.27 -7.87 -3.68
CA HIS A 125 -10.09 -6.67 -3.86
C HIS A 125 -10.01 -5.74 -2.63
N ALA A 126 -9.90 -4.43 -2.86
CA ALA A 126 -9.67 -3.49 -1.77
C ALA A 126 -10.44 -2.15 -1.91
N SER A 127 -11.58 -2.15 -2.55
CA SER A 127 -12.44 -0.96 -2.66
C SER A 127 -13.66 -1.04 -1.74
N ASP A 128 -14.58 -1.93 -2.07
CA ASP A 128 -15.86 -2.10 -1.38
C ASP A 128 -16.19 -3.59 -1.20
N PRO A 129 -16.62 -4.03 0.00
CA PRO A 129 -16.91 -5.44 0.25
C PRO A 129 -18.10 -5.97 -0.57
N GLY A 130 -19.07 -5.10 -0.93
CA GLY A 130 -20.18 -5.47 -1.79
C GLY A 130 -19.74 -5.70 -3.24
N GLU A 131 -18.83 -4.86 -3.75
CA GLU A 131 -18.23 -5.03 -5.08
C GLU A 131 -17.40 -6.33 -5.14
N ALA A 132 -16.65 -6.67 -4.09
CA ALA A 132 -15.91 -7.93 -4.00
C ALA A 132 -16.85 -9.15 -4.08
N ALA A 133 -17.97 -9.13 -3.36
CA ALA A 133 -18.97 -10.19 -3.40
C ALA A 133 -19.66 -10.31 -4.78
N ASP A 134 -19.97 -9.18 -5.40
CA ASP A 134 -20.57 -9.11 -6.74
C ASP A 134 -19.61 -9.64 -7.82
N LEU A 135 -18.32 -9.25 -7.75
CA LEU A 135 -17.28 -9.72 -8.66
C LEU A 135 -17.10 -11.25 -8.56
N GLN A 136 -17.03 -11.81 -7.35
CA GLN A 136 -16.99 -13.26 -7.15
C GLN A 136 -18.21 -13.96 -7.74
N SER A 137 -19.41 -13.43 -7.50
CA SER A 137 -20.66 -14.01 -8.01
C SER A 137 -20.74 -14.01 -9.53
N LYS A 138 -20.22 -12.97 -10.18
CA LYS A 138 -20.25 -12.82 -11.65
C LYS A 138 -19.17 -13.63 -12.37
N THR A 139 -18.01 -13.77 -11.76
CA THR A 139 -16.86 -14.44 -12.39
C THR A 139 -16.76 -15.91 -12.03
N GLY A 140 -17.25 -16.30 -10.86
CA GLY A 140 -17.02 -17.61 -10.25
C GLY A 140 -15.58 -17.80 -9.75
N ILE A 141 -14.74 -16.78 -9.80
CA ILE A 141 -13.37 -16.79 -9.29
C ILE A 141 -13.41 -16.36 -7.81
N PRO A 142 -12.66 -17.00 -6.90
CA PRO A 142 -12.56 -16.56 -5.52
C PRO A 142 -12.07 -15.10 -5.44
N VAL A 143 -12.75 -14.27 -4.64
CA VAL A 143 -12.39 -12.86 -4.41
C VAL A 143 -12.22 -12.63 -2.93
N VAL A 144 -11.03 -12.26 -2.50
CA VAL A 144 -10.69 -11.94 -1.10
C VAL A 144 -10.72 -10.42 -0.94
N TYR A 145 -11.51 -9.94 0.02
CA TYR A 145 -11.57 -8.54 0.37
C TYR A 145 -10.57 -8.20 1.47
N LEU A 146 -9.78 -7.12 1.26
CA LEU A 146 -8.87 -6.52 2.24
C LEU A 146 -9.41 -5.15 2.67
N ASN A 147 -9.17 -4.78 3.92
CA ASN A 147 -9.68 -3.54 4.51
C ASN A 147 -8.64 -2.41 4.60
N PHE A 148 -7.37 -2.69 4.38
CA PHE A 148 -6.22 -1.77 4.37
C PHE A 148 -5.77 -1.20 5.69
N GLY A 149 -6.60 -0.88 6.64
CA GLY A 149 -6.17 -0.16 7.81
C GLY A 149 -5.34 1.11 7.51
N ASP A 150 -4.56 1.53 8.48
CA ASP A 150 -3.54 2.57 8.38
C ASP A 150 -2.44 2.33 9.42
N LEU A 151 -1.39 3.15 9.43
CA LEU A 151 -0.31 3.04 10.43
C LEU A 151 -0.63 3.69 11.78
N TYR A 152 -1.86 4.10 12.03
CA TYR A 152 -2.26 4.77 13.27
C TYR A 152 -3.37 4.00 14.00
N ASP A 153 -4.61 4.50 13.99
CA ASP A 153 -5.72 3.91 14.77
C ASP A 153 -6.17 2.54 14.23
N ASN A 154 -6.03 2.33 12.93
CA ASN A 154 -6.43 1.09 12.24
C ASN A 154 -5.24 0.18 11.89
N ARG A 155 -4.12 0.31 12.61
CA ARG A 155 -2.91 -0.48 12.35
C ARG A 155 -3.15 -1.98 12.44
N ASN A 156 -3.96 -2.41 13.42
CA ASN A 156 -4.32 -3.81 13.56
C ASN A 156 -5.06 -4.37 12.33
N GLN A 157 -5.89 -3.56 11.67
CA GLN A 157 -6.57 -4.00 10.43
C GLN A 157 -5.57 -4.26 9.31
N MET A 158 -4.53 -3.43 9.18
CA MET A 158 -3.46 -3.65 8.21
C MET A 158 -2.65 -4.92 8.54
N PHE A 159 -2.37 -5.18 9.82
CA PHE A 159 -1.68 -6.38 10.26
C PHE A 159 -2.50 -7.64 9.98
N GLU A 160 -3.79 -7.61 10.27
CA GLU A 160 -4.71 -8.71 9.95
C GLU A 160 -4.83 -8.96 8.42
N ASP A 161 -4.71 -7.92 7.59
CA ASP A 161 -4.60 -8.10 6.12
C ASP A 161 -3.29 -8.82 5.74
N TRP A 162 -2.17 -8.48 6.39
CA TRP A 162 -0.89 -9.16 6.16
C TRP A 162 -0.92 -10.63 6.63
N GLU A 163 -1.51 -10.90 7.79
CA GLU A 163 -1.70 -12.27 8.28
C GLU A 163 -2.55 -13.10 7.30
N LEU A 164 -3.64 -12.51 6.78
CA LEU A 164 -4.51 -13.16 5.80
C LEU A 164 -3.76 -13.46 4.47
N ILE A 165 -2.98 -12.52 3.96
CA ILE A 165 -2.14 -12.72 2.79
C ILE A 165 -1.09 -13.80 3.08
N GLY A 166 -0.43 -13.75 4.24
CA GLY A 166 0.51 -14.78 4.69
C GLY A 166 -0.10 -16.17 4.65
N GLN A 167 -1.29 -16.34 5.21
CA GLN A 167 -2.02 -17.61 5.21
C GLN A 167 -2.33 -18.11 3.78
N ILE A 168 -2.81 -17.23 2.89
CA ILE A 168 -3.19 -17.61 1.51
C ILE A 168 -1.96 -18.03 0.70
N PHE A 169 -0.84 -17.33 0.86
CA PHE A 169 0.37 -17.48 0.05
C PHE A 169 1.47 -18.33 0.71
N GLU A 170 1.20 -18.95 1.87
CA GLU A 170 2.18 -19.71 2.67
C GLU A 170 3.42 -18.85 3.01
N LYS A 171 3.18 -17.62 3.46
CA LYS A 171 4.19 -16.62 3.83
C LYS A 171 3.90 -16.02 5.21
N GLU A 172 3.44 -16.82 6.15
CA GLU A 172 3.10 -16.38 7.52
C GLU A 172 4.32 -15.78 8.23
N ASP A 173 5.49 -16.36 8.05
CA ASP A 173 6.76 -15.83 8.61
C ASP A 173 7.02 -14.40 8.10
N ARG A 174 6.74 -14.13 6.82
CA ARG A 174 6.90 -12.79 6.24
C ARG A 174 5.91 -11.78 6.83
N ALA A 175 4.67 -12.21 7.06
CA ALA A 175 3.67 -11.38 7.73
C ALA A 175 4.14 -10.99 9.14
N GLU A 176 4.60 -11.96 9.93
CA GLU A 176 5.13 -11.73 11.28
C GLU A 176 6.36 -10.81 11.27
N GLU A 177 7.30 -11.01 10.35
CA GLU A 177 8.47 -10.12 10.17
C GLU A 177 8.05 -8.68 9.90
N MET A 178 7.09 -8.44 8.99
CA MET A 178 6.62 -7.09 8.66
C MET A 178 5.90 -6.42 9.83
N ILE A 179 5.08 -7.17 10.57
CA ILE A 179 4.39 -6.68 11.77
C ILE A 179 5.43 -6.26 12.82
N ASN A 180 6.35 -7.17 13.16
CA ASN A 180 7.38 -6.92 14.17
C ASN A 180 8.27 -5.73 13.78
N TYR A 181 8.75 -5.69 12.54
CA TYR A 181 9.58 -4.59 12.05
C TYR A 181 8.86 -3.23 12.13
N THR A 182 7.58 -3.20 11.74
CA THR A 182 6.77 -1.97 11.84
C THR A 182 6.61 -1.50 13.28
N GLU A 183 6.29 -2.41 14.20
CA GLU A 183 6.14 -2.12 15.63
C GLU A 183 7.46 -1.67 16.26
N ASP A 184 8.57 -2.30 15.89
CA ASP A 184 9.91 -1.95 16.37
C ASP A 184 10.30 -0.53 15.93
N LEU A 185 10.06 -0.16 14.66
CA LEU A 185 10.33 1.20 14.17
C LEU A 185 9.48 2.26 14.89
N ILE A 186 8.17 2.00 15.06
CA ILE A 186 7.28 2.93 15.77
C ILE A 186 7.69 3.05 17.24
N THR A 187 8.08 1.97 17.85
CA THR A 187 8.56 1.95 19.24
C THR A 187 9.87 2.74 19.38
N ASP A 188 10.86 2.51 18.49
CA ASP A 188 12.12 3.26 18.48
C ASP A 188 11.86 4.78 18.37
N LEU A 189 11.03 5.20 17.41
CA LEU A 189 10.66 6.61 17.22
C LEU A 189 10.07 7.23 18.47
N SER A 190 9.13 6.53 19.12
CA SER A 190 8.46 7.02 20.34
C SER A 190 9.38 7.05 21.55
N GLU A 191 10.23 6.03 21.72
CA GLU A 191 11.19 5.95 22.82
C GLU A 191 12.25 7.06 22.78
N ARG A 192 12.70 7.44 21.56
CA ARG A 192 13.65 8.56 21.36
C ARG A 192 13.08 9.88 21.86
N THR A 193 11.76 10.09 21.73
CA THR A 193 11.12 11.40 21.97
C THR A 193 10.29 11.47 23.24
N LYS A 194 10.09 10.36 23.97
CA LYS A 194 9.20 10.29 25.16
C LYS A 194 9.55 11.24 26.30
N ASN A 195 10.82 11.66 26.41
CA ASN A 195 11.28 12.53 27.49
C ASN A 195 11.31 14.01 27.10
N ILE A 196 10.98 14.36 25.84
CA ILE A 196 10.94 15.75 25.39
C ILE A 196 9.70 16.41 25.94
N VAL A 197 9.88 17.46 26.72
CA VAL A 197 8.77 18.19 27.36
C VAL A 197 8.07 19.12 26.37
N ASP A 198 6.77 19.29 26.52
CA ASP A 198 5.93 19.99 25.53
C ASP A 198 6.38 21.42 25.20
N ASN A 199 6.92 22.16 26.16
CA ASN A 199 7.42 23.52 25.92
C ASN A 199 8.76 23.60 25.16
N GLU A 200 9.40 22.47 24.90
CA GLU A 200 10.63 22.35 24.08
C GLU A 200 10.32 21.90 22.65
N LYS A 201 9.09 21.49 22.38
CA LYS A 201 8.67 21.05 21.05
C LYS A 201 8.32 22.23 20.16
N PRO A 202 8.98 22.39 18.99
CA PRO A 202 8.61 23.43 18.05
C PRO A 202 7.20 23.18 17.50
N LYS A 203 6.48 24.25 17.19
CA LYS A 203 5.19 24.19 16.49
C LYS A 203 5.40 23.74 15.06
N VAL A 204 4.81 22.60 14.70
CA VAL A 204 4.94 22.04 13.36
C VAL A 204 3.61 21.95 12.64
N TYR A 205 3.69 21.95 11.32
CA TYR A 205 2.56 21.82 10.42
C TYR A 205 2.94 20.95 9.23
N THR A 206 2.01 20.15 8.74
CA THR A 206 2.16 19.48 7.45
C THR A 206 1.08 19.94 6.49
N GLY A 207 1.49 20.30 5.25
CA GLY A 207 0.60 20.80 4.22
C GLY A 207 0.83 20.17 2.86
N GLY A 208 -0.11 20.42 1.94
CA GLY A 208 -0.02 19.90 0.60
C GLY A 208 -0.30 18.38 0.51
N MET A 209 -1.07 17.85 1.46
CA MET A 209 -1.39 16.43 1.48
C MET A 209 -2.33 16.06 0.32
N SER A 210 -1.96 15.04 -0.45
CA SER A 210 -2.76 14.55 -1.59
C SER A 210 -4.00 13.80 -1.14
N HIS A 211 -5.15 14.11 -1.73
CA HIS A 211 -6.39 13.36 -1.56
C HIS A 211 -7.28 13.52 -2.80
N ARG A 212 -7.43 12.44 -3.56
CA ARG A 212 -8.18 12.46 -4.84
C ARG A 212 -7.67 13.55 -5.78
N GLY A 213 -6.35 13.79 -5.76
CA GLY A 213 -5.65 14.81 -6.50
C GLY A 213 -4.65 15.58 -5.63
N SER A 214 -3.96 16.52 -6.25
CA SER A 214 -2.96 17.38 -5.63
C SER A 214 -3.59 18.63 -5.05
N HIS A 215 -3.04 19.16 -3.95
CA HIS A 215 -3.60 20.29 -3.21
C HIS A 215 -2.54 21.30 -2.79
N GLY A 216 -2.97 22.55 -2.49
CA GLY A 216 -2.11 23.62 -1.97
C GLY A 216 -1.73 23.44 -0.50
N ILE A 217 -1.03 24.44 0.06
CA ILE A 217 -0.47 24.38 1.42
C ILE A 217 -1.51 24.13 2.52
N THR A 218 -2.78 24.48 2.28
CA THR A 218 -3.87 24.35 3.26
C THR A 218 -4.46 22.95 3.37
N SER A 219 -4.05 22.02 2.52
CA SER A 219 -4.51 20.62 2.63
C SER A 219 -3.72 19.88 3.71
N VAL A 220 -4.43 19.41 4.74
CA VAL A 220 -3.84 18.73 5.91
C VAL A 220 -4.40 17.35 6.09
N ARG A 221 -3.61 16.49 6.75
CA ARG A 221 -4.05 15.22 7.28
C ARG A 221 -3.91 15.21 8.80
N VAL A 222 -4.99 14.91 9.50
CA VAL A 222 -5.05 14.98 10.96
C VAL A 222 -5.76 13.73 11.51
N PRO A 223 -5.16 13.02 12.47
CA PRO A 223 -3.77 13.13 12.86
C PRO A 223 -2.81 12.73 11.73
N PHE A 224 -1.58 13.23 11.77
CA PHE A 224 -0.53 12.87 10.83
C PHE A 224 0.40 11.84 11.48
N PRO A 225 0.36 10.55 11.08
CA PRO A 225 1.09 9.48 11.75
C PRO A 225 2.58 9.76 11.98
N PRO A 226 3.37 10.28 11.01
CA PRO A 226 4.78 10.58 11.26
C PRO A 226 5.01 11.55 12.42
N PHE A 227 4.14 12.56 12.61
CA PHE A 227 4.25 13.46 13.76
C PHE A 227 3.93 12.78 15.08
N ARG A 228 2.92 11.89 15.08
CA ARG A 228 2.55 11.13 16.27
C ARG A 228 3.67 10.20 16.73
N PHE A 229 4.35 9.54 15.79
CA PHE A 229 5.43 8.61 16.11
C PHE A 229 6.62 9.29 16.79
N VAL A 230 6.89 10.56 16.45
CA VAL A 230 7.98 11.36 17.05
C VAL A 230 7.48 12.38 18.09
N ASN A 231 6.24 12.24 18.55
CA ASN A 231 5.66 13.11 19.58
C ASN A 231 5.79 14.60 19.25
N ALA A 232 5.58 14.99 17.98
CA ALA A 232 5.69 16.38 17.54
C ALA A 232 4.48 17.22 17.96
N ASN A 233 4.69 18.52 18.15
CA ASN A 233 3.65 19.50 18.45
C ASN A 233 2.97 19.97 17.16
N ASN A 234 1.97 19.22 16.69
CA ASN A 234 1.22 19.51 15.46
C ASN A 234 0.12 20.54 15.74
N VAL A 235 0.30 21.78 15.25
CA VAL A 235 -0.68 22.87 15.46
C VAL A 235 -2.06 22.57 14.87
N ALA A 236 -2.14 21.78 13.80
CA ALA A 236 -3.42 21.40 13.21
C ALA A 236 -4.18 20.41 14.09
N GLU A 237 -3.49 19.57 14.85
CA GLU A 237 -4.09 18.56 15.70
C GLU A 237 -4.56 19.11 17.05
N GLU A 238 -3.88 20.11 17.56
CA GLU A 238 -4.32 20.80 18.78
C GLU A 238 -5.66 21.53 18.62
N GLU A 239 -5.94 22.04 17.44
CA GLU A 239 -7.06 22.94 17.17
C GLU A 239 -8.23 22.28 16.44
N LEU A 240 -7.99 21.14 15.79
CA LEU A 240 -9.01 20.40 15.06
C LEU A 240 -9.39 19.15 15.83
N ASP A 241 -10.67 19.06 16.24
CA ASP A 241 -11.21 17.89 16.93
C ASP A 241 -11.64 16.84 15.90
N PHE A 242 -10.90 15.71 15.83
CA PHE A 242 -11.20 14.62 14.92
C PHE A 242 -11.26 13.29 15.67
N ASP A 243 -12.37 12.58 15.52
CA ASP A 243 -12.55 11.24 16.04
C ASP A 243 -11.76 10.16 15.27
N SER A 244 -11.25 10.49 14.06
CA SER A 244 -10.51 9.57 13.20
C SER A 244 -9.61 10.34 12.23
N VAL A 245 -8.63 9.63 11.63
CA VAL A 245 -7.74 10.20 10.60
C VAL A 245 -8.55 10.79 9.46
N THR A 246 -8.48 12.09 9.30
CA THR A 246 -9.22 12.84 8.28
C THR A 246 -8.28 13.70 7.47
N GLN A 247 -8.56 13.80 6.17
CA GLN A 247 -7.93 14.77 5.31
C GLN A 247 -8.92 15.90 5.01
N THR A 248 -8.49 17.13 5.23
CA THR A 248 -9.33 18.33 5.05
C THR A 248 -8.51 19.50 4.53
N ASN A 249 -9.20 20.54 4.09
CA ASN A 249 -8.58 21.83 3.83
C ASN A 249 -8.94 22.79 4.97
N ILE A 250 -7.95 23.48 5.50
CA ILE A 250 -8.13 24.56 6.46
C ILE A 250 -8.23 25.91 5.76
N ASP A 251 -8.73 26.90 6.46
CA ASP A 251 -8.71 28.27 5.97
C ASP A 251 -7.30 28.86 6.07
N ARG A 252 -6.94 29.76 5.16
CA ARG A 252 -5.63 30.44 5.15
C ARG A 252 -5.39 31.24 6.43
N GLU A 253 -6.41 31.93 6.90
CA GLU A 253 -6.39 32.69 8.15
C GLU A 253 -6.05 31.79 9.34
N GLN A 254 -6.52 30.54 9.33
CA GLN A 254 -6.21 29.57 10.35
C GLN A 254 -4.71 29.22 10.36
N LEU A 255 -4.11 28.95 9.19
CA LEU A 255 -2.67 28.69 9.08
C LEU A 255 -1.84 29.88 9.54
N LEU A 256 -2.24 31.11 9.15
CA LEU A 256 -1.58 32.33 9.59
C LEU A 256 -1.69 32.54 11.11
N GLN A 257 -2.82 32.20 11.71
CA GLN A 257 -3.02 32.31 13.17
C GLN A 257 -2.17 31.26 13.91
N TRP A 258 -2.09 30.04 13.42
CA TRP A 258 -1.25 29.00 14.02
C TRP A 258 0.23 29.36 13.98
N ASN A 259 0.67 29.96 12.86
CA ASN A 259 2.03 30.42 12.62
C ASN A 259 3.10 29.39 13.03
N PRO A 260 3.16 28.23 12.36
CA PRO A 260 4.12 27.18 12.70
C PRO A 260 5.57 27.64 12.50
N GLU A 261 6.47 27.12 13.35
CA GLU A 261 7.92 27.40 13.27
C GLU A 261 8.59 26.56 12.17
N ILE A 262 8.00 25.38 11.88
CA ILE A 262 8.50 24.44 10.86
C ILE A 262 7.31 23.91 10.06
N ILE A 263 7.46 23.89 8.73
CA ILE A 263 6.48 23.33 7.82
C ILE A 263 7.10 22.15 7.08
N PHE A 264 6.38 21.03 7.06
CA PHE A 264 6.68 19.90 6.20
C PHE A 264 5.66 19.82 5.07
N ILE A 265 6.10 19.52 3.86
CA ILE A 265 5.23 19.42 2.69
C ILE A 265 5.49 18.14 1.91
N ASP A 266 4.43 17.57 1.36
CA ASP A 266 4.54 16.42 0.46
C ASP A 266 5.25 16.82 -0.84
N SER A 267 6.35 16.12 -1.17
CA SER A 267 7.17 16.49 -2.33
C SER A 267 6.43 16.36 -3.66
N SER A 268 5.43 15.51 -3.76
CA SER A 268 4.60 15.37 -4.97
C SER A 268 3.78 16.61 -5.30
N ASN A 269 3.59 17.52 -4.34
CA ASN A 269 2.76 18.72 -4.47
C ASN A 269 3.54 20.06 -4.39
N VAL A 270 4.87 20.01 -4.33
CA VAL A 270 5.73 21.21 -4.16
C VAL A 270 5.38 22.31 -5.17
N HIS A 271 5.14 21.95 -6.43
CA HIS A 271 4.82 22.91 -7.48
C HIS A 271 3.51 23.67 -7.18
N LEU A 272 2.44 22.95 -6.83
CA LEU A 272 1.15 23.57 -6.49
C LEU A 272 1.20 24.37 -5.22
N ILE A 273 1.95 23.89 -4.21
CA ILE A 273 2.16 24.63 -2.95
C ILE A 273 2.90 25.93 -3.22
N LYS A 274 3.95 25.89 -4.05
CA LYS A 274 4.70 27.08 -4.44
C LYS A 274 3.82 28.09 -5.19
N GLU A 275 3.02 27.65 -6.14
CA GLU A 275 2.05 28.50 -6.83
C GLU A 275 1.03 29.12 -5.87
N ASP A 276 0.52 28.34 -4.91
CA ASP A 276 -0.44 28.80 -3.91
C ASP A 276 0.17 29.89 -3.00
N VAL A 277 1.38 29.64 -2.49
CA VAL A 277 2.12 30.58 -1.66
C VAL A 277 2.45 31.87 -2.44
N MET A 278 2.90 31.80 -3.68
CA MET A 278 3.20 32.95 -4.51
C MET A 278 1.95 33.79 -4.86
N ARG A 279 0.79 33.13 -4.99
CA ARG A 279 -0.49 33.82 -5.29
C ARG A 279 -1.05 34.56 -4.10
N HIS A 280 -0.66 34.20 -2.89
CA HIS A 280 -1.19 34.70 -1.63
C HIS A 280 -0.07 35.32 -0.78
N ALA A 281 0.19 36.61 -1.00
CA ALA A 281 1.31 37.32 -0.39
C ALA A 281 1.31 37.32 1.15
N GLU A 282 0.14 37.08 1.78
CA GLU A 282 -0.02 36.97 3.23
C GLU A 282 0.78 35.79 3.83
N TYR A 283 1.04 34.74 3.08
CA TYR A 283 1.87 33.63 3.56
C TYR A 283 3.32 33.98 3.83
N SER A 284 3.82 35.08 3.21
CA SER A 284 5.15 35.60 3.52
C SER A 284 5.33 36.06 4.97
N GLY A 285 4.23 36.19 5.73
CA GLY A 285 4.24 36.47 7.16
C GLY A 285 4.51 35.26 8.06
N LEU A 286 4.45 34.04 7.53
CA LEU A 286 4.70 32.84 8.32
C LEU A 286 6.17 32.72 8.74
N ASP A 287 6.40 32.47 10.03
CA ASP A 287 7.75 32.31 10.60
C ASP A 287 8.57 31.23 9.90
N ALA A 288 7.95 30.09 9.59
CA ALA A 288 8.60 29.00 8.89
C ALA A 288 9.11 29.41 7.50
N LEU A 289 8.34 30.21 6.73
CA LEU A 289 8.75 30.70 5.42
C LEU A 289 9.87 31.72 5.52
N GLN A 290 9.75 32.66 6.48
CA GLN A 290 10.79 33.69 6.70
C GLN A 290 12.13 33.12 7.13
N SER A 291 12.09 32.04 7.96
CA SER A 291 13.29 31.36 8.47
C SER A 291 13.86 30.34 7.51
N GLY A 292 13.15 30.01 6.41
CA GLY A 292 13.49 28.93 5.50
C GLY A 292 13.38 27.54 6.15
N ASN A 293 12.46 27.38 7.11
CA ASN A 293 12.21 26.11 7.80
C ASN A 293 11.05 25.36 7.15
N VAL A 294 11.13 25.18 5.85
CA VAL A 294 10.20 24.37 5.06
C VAL A 294 10.96 23.18 4.49
N TYR A 295 10.45 21.99 4.73
CA TYR A 295 11.09 20.74 4.37
C TYR A 295 10.17 19.84 3.54
N THR A 296 10.72 19.17 2.55
CA THR A 296 9.98 18.19 1.74
C THR A 296 10.05 16.80 2.35
N LEU A 297 8.92 16.12 2.32
CA LEU A 297 8.76 14.71 2.71
C LEU A 297 8.65 13.82 1.46
N LEU A 298 8.98 12.54 1.59
CA LEU A 298 8.59 11.54 0.60
C LEU A 298 7.06 11.56 0.41
N PRO A 299 6.56 11.29 -0.82
CA PRO A 299 5.13 11.25 -1.10
C PRO A 299 4.39 10.35 -0.10
N TYR A 300 3.44 10.93 0.62
CA TYR A 300 2.69 10.22 1.67
C TYR A 300 1.81 9.11 1.11
N ALA A 301 1.16 9.38 0.00
CA ALA A 301 0.21 8.46 -0.60
C ALA A 301 0.30 8.46 -2.13
N SER A 302 0.25 7.28 -2.71
CA SER A 302 -0.02 7.02 -4.11
C SER A 302 -1.04 5.90 -4.19
N TYR A 303 -2.26 6.22 -4.63
CA TYR A 303 -3.44 5.35 -4.59
C TYR A 303 -3.88 4.94 -3.17
N ARG A 304 -2.96 4.81 -2.21
CA ARG A 304 -3.12 4.64 -0.74
C ARG A 304 -1.86 5.11 -0.02
N PRO A 305 -1.92 5.31 1.31
CA PRO A 305 -0.73 5.61 2.10
C PRO A 305 0.40 4.60 1.88
N GLN A 306 1.63 5.09 1.73
CA GLN A 306 2.84 4.30 1.48
C GLN A 306 3.53 3.98 2.80
N THR A 307 3.44 2.74 3.27
CA THR A 307 3.91 2.30 4.59
C THR A 307 5.39 2.66 4.81
N GLY A 308 6.26 2.33 3.86
CA GLY A 308 7.69 2.63 3.94
C GLY A 308 7.96 4.13 4.02
N ASN A 309 7.33 4.93 3.16
CA ASN A 309 7.51 6.37 3.13
C ASN A 309 7.02 7.05 4.43
N ILE A 310 5.93 6.57 5.02
CA ILE A 310 5.40 7.12 6.28
C ILE A 310 6.40 6.92 7.42
N LEU A 311 6.99 5.72 7.53
CA LEU A 311 8.00 5.40 8.54
C LEU A 311 9.31 6.18 8.29
N ALA A 312 9.78 6.25 7.04
CA ALA A 312 10.96 7.02 6.66
C ALA A 312 10.78 8.52 6.94
N ASN A 313 9.61 9.08 6.60
CA ASN A 313 9.26 10.46 6.91
C ASN A 313 9.30 10.74 8.41
N ALA A 314 8.89 9.79 9.25
CA ALA A 314 8.93 9.96 10.70
C ALA A 314 10.39 10.08 11.21
N TYR A 315 11.32 9.28 10.71
CA TYR A 315 12.73 9.39 11.05
C TYR A 315 13.34 10.71 10.58
N TYR A 316 13.02 11.15 9.36
CA TYR A 316 13.47 12.45 8.87
C TYR A 316 12.91 13.61 9.69
N ILE A 317 11.64 13.60 10.03
CA ILE A 317 10.99 14.59 10.89
C ILE A 317 11.67 14.61 12.26
N GLY A 318 11.88 13.43 12.86
CA GLY A 318 12.59 13.30 14.13
C GLY A 318 13.99 13.92 14.09
N LYS A 319 14.75 13.68 13.02
CA LYS A 319 16.09 14.28 12.82
C LYS A 319 16.05 15.80 12.73
N ILE A 320 15.02 16.37 12.10
CA ILE A 320 14.86 17.84 11.98
C ILE A 320 14.43 18.47 13.32
N LEU A 321 13.49 17.83 14.02
CA LEU A 321 12.92 18.39 15.26
C LEU A 321 13.84 18.17 16.46
N TYR A 322 14.50 17.02 16.54
CA TYR A 322 15.24 16.54 17.71
C TYR A 322 16.59 15.97 17.30
N PRO A 323 17.52 16.78 16.76
CA PRO A 323 18.75 16.29 16.15
C PRO A 323 19.70 15.55 17.11
N GLU A 324 19.60 15.77 18.41
CA GLU A 324 20.41 15.08 19.42
C GLU A 324 19.92 13.66 19.63
N GLU A 325 18.61 13.45 19.74
CA GLU A 325 17.93 12.15 19.93
C GLU A 325 18.04 11.27 18.68
N PHE A 326 18.21 11.88 17.52
CA PHE A 326 18.37 11.22 16.23
C PHE A 326 19.81 11.37 15.68
N SER A 327 20.81 11.58 16.55
CA SER A 327 22.20 11.83 16.11
C SER A 327 22.79 10.66 15.33
N ASP A 328 22.37 9.42 15.62
CA ASP A 328 22.75 8.17 14.99
C ASP A 328 21.99 7.86 13.68
N ILE A 329 21.00 8.67 13.32
CA ILE A 329 20.17 8.46 12.14
C ILE A 329 20.65 9.30 10.97
N GLU A 330 20.91 8.63 9.84
CA GLU A 330 21.04 9.23 8.52
C GLU A 330 19.75 8.97 7.74
N PRO A 331 18.91 10.00 7.51
CA PRO A 331 17.52 9.80 7.02
C PRO A 331 17.42 9.09 5.68
N VAL A 332 18.33 9.33 4.75
CA VAL A 332 18.35 8.66 3.45
C VAL A 332 18.68 7.18 3.61
N GLU A 333 19.71 6.84 4.38
CA GLU A 333 20.09 5.45 4.65
C GLU A 333 18.95 4.70 5.37
N LYS A 334 18.26 5.38 6.30
CA LYS A 334 17.10 4.79 6.99
C LYS A 334 15.91 4.59 6.04
N ALA A 335 15.67 5.49 5.10
CA ALA A 335 14.63 5.34 4.09
C ALA A 335 14.93 4.16 3.14
N GLU A 336 16.20 4.00 2.74
CA GLU A 336 16.64 2.88 1.92
C GLU A 336 16.51 1.54 2.67
N GLU A 337 16.93 1.48 3.94
CA GLU A 337 16.74 0.30 4.80
C GLU A 337 15.28 -0.12 4.88
N ILE A 338 14.37 0.85 5.12
CA ILE A 338 12.94 0.59 5.26
C ILE A 338 12.33 0.12 3.93
N THR A 339 12.67 0.76 2.83
CA THR A 339 12.12 0.37 1.51
C THR A 339 12.69 -0.96 1.04
N GLU A 340 13.97 -1.23 1.28
CA GLU A 340 14.58 -2.54 1.00
C GLU A 340 13.90 -3.65 1.80
N PHE A 341 13.58 -3.42 3.08
CA PHE A 341 12.88 -4.39 3.89
C PHE A 341 11.50 -4.74 3.32
N PHE A 342 10.66 -3.73 2.97
CA PHE A 342 9.31 -3.97 2.47
C PHE A 342 9.26 -4.46 1.02
N LEU A 343 10.20 -4.06 0.18
CA LEU A 343 10.12 -4.19 -1.29
C LEU A 343 11.26 -4.99 -1.92
N GLY A 344 12.21 -5.49 -1.10
CA GLY A 344 13.35 -6.27 -1.57
C GLY A 344 14.45 -5.44 -2.24
N LYS A 345 14.27 -4.12 -2.40
CA LYS A 345 15.29 -3.18 -2.87
C LYS A 345 15.02 -1.75 -2.39
N PRO A 346 16.07 -0.95 -2.22
CA PRO A 346 15.93 0.47 -1.94
C PRO A 346 15.31 1.21 -3.15
N VAL A 347 14.52 2.25 -2.88
CA VAL A 347 13.86 3.06 -3.93
C VAL A 347 13.87 4.57 -3.64
N PHE A 348 14.57 5.00 -2.58
CA PHE A 348 14.60 6.42 -2.22
C PHE A 348 15.19 7.28 -3.34
N GLU A 349 16.31 6.87 -3.92
CA GLU A 349 16.97 7.64 -4.97
C GLU A 349 16.06 7.84 -6.18
N GLU A 350 15.39 6.79 -6.66
CA GLU A 350 14.46 6.85 -7.79
C GLU A 350 13.24 7.74 -7.49
N GLN A 351 12.68 7.66 -6.27
CA GLN A 351 11.61 8.57 -5.85
C GLN A 351 12.10 10.01 -5.77
N ASN A 352 13.29 10.24 -5.24
CA ASN A 352 13.87 11.55 -5.04
C ASN A 352 14.28 12.23 -6.35
N GLU A 353 14.64 11.50 -7.40
CA GLU A 353 14.86 12.05 -8.74
C GLU A 353 13.59 12.72 -9.29
N GLN A 354 12.44 12.13 -9.05
CA GLN A 354 11.15 12.64 -9.53
C GLN A 354 10.52 13.65 -8.56
N TYR A 355 10.61 13.39 -7.27
CA TYR A 355 10.03 14.19 -6.20
C TYR A 355 11.08 14.50 -5.13
N PRO A 356 11.88 15.56 -5.32
CA PRO A 356 12.95 15.91 -4.40
C PRO A 356 12.48 16.02 -2.94
N SER A 357 12.93 15.08 -2.11
CA SER A 357 12.50 14.88 -0.74
C SER A 357 13.66 15.01 0.23
N PHE A 358 13.36 15.11 1.52
CA PHE A 358 14.34 15.23 2.60
C PHE A 358 15.30 16.42 2.45
N GLN A 359 14.78 17.53 1.97
CA GLN A 359 15.55 18.77 1.81
C GLN A 359 14.73 20.01 2.15
N LYS A 360 15.42 21.12 2.35
CA LYS A 360 14.79 22.43 2.46
C LYS A 360 14.29 22.91 1.11
N VAL A 361 13.16 23.60 1.11
CA VAL A 361 12.61 24.22 -0.08
C VAL A 361 12.27 25.69 0.19
N ASP A 362 12.60 26.57 -0.76
CA ASP A 362 12.18 27.97 -0.74
C ASP A 362 10.87 28.12 -1.52
N LEU A 363 9.81 28.48 -0.82
CA LEU A 363 8.48 28.71 -1.39
C LEU A 363 8.23 30.17 -1.77
N LEU A 364 9.14 31.12 -1.41
CA LEU A 364 9.00 32.54 -1.66
C LEU A 364 9.73 33.01 -2.93
N ASN A 365 10.64 32.18 -3.49
CA ASN A 365 11.45 32.51 -4.67
C ASN A 365 11.34 31.49 -5.80
#